data_174a2b3034d64ba22770b075bec35870
#
_entry.id   174a2b3034d64ba22770b075bec35870
#
_cell.length_a   1.000
_cell.length_b   1.000
_cell.length_c   1.000
_cell.angle_alpha   90.00
_cell.angle_beta   90.00
_cell.angle_gamma   90.00
#
_symmetry.space_group_name_H-M   'P 1'
#
loop_
_entity.id
_entity.type
_entity.pdbx_description
1 polymer ?
#
loop_
_entity_poly.entity_id
_entity_poly.type
_entity_poly.pdbx_seq_one_letter_code
_entity_poly.pdbx_strand_id
1 'polypeptide(L)'
;MTNLKSRPRNPLELAWWTLKIGLGVGPIVTGIDKYFNKLTDWSMYLSPLATKILPVSATFFMRTVGVVEILAGILVLSRWTRIGSYLVMAWLLAIAVNLLTTGMFYDLAMRDVEIALGAFALSQLSILHEDNVLRPNVEAPSTLVTPR
;
A
#
# COMPACT_ATOMS: atom_id res chain seq x y z
N MET A 1 12.91 3.51 -42.26
CA MET A 1 13.56 3.49 -40.93
C MET A 1 12.65 4.26 -39.96
N THR A 2 11.76 3.55 -39.31
CA THR A 2 10.77 4.11 -38.37
C THR A 2 11.47 4.40 -37.02
N ASN A 3 11.64 5.67 -36.76
CA ASN A 3 12.18 6.17 -35.48
C ASN A 3 11.17 5.84 -34.35
N LEU A 4 11.37 4.72 -33.67
CA LEU A 4 10.72 4.41 -32.40
C LEU A 4 11.27 5.36 -31.33
N LYS A 5 10.77 6.60 -31.34
CA LYS A 5 10.99 7.55 -30.26
C LYS A 5 10.36 6.93 -29.01
N SER A 6 11.18 6.29 -28.18
CA SER A 6 10.78 5.82 -26.86
C SER A 6 10.18 7.00 -26.11
N ARG A 7 8.85 6.99 -25.87
CA ARG A 7 8.21 7.96 -24.98
C ARG A 7 8.96 7.93 -23.66
N PRO A 8 9.48 9.06 -23.16
CA PRO A 8 10.09 9.08 -21.85
C PRO A 8 9.03 8.57 -20.86
N ARG A 9 9.38 7.55 -20.06
CA ARG A 9 8.49 7.05 -19.01
C ARG A 9 8.15 8.22 -18.09
N ASN A 10 6.87 8.54 -17.97
CA ASN A 10 6.42 9.59 -17.07
C ASN A 10 6.84 9.21 -15.62
N PRO A 11 7.67 10.01 -14.93
CA PRO A 11 8.14 9.69 -13.58
C PRO A 11 6.99 9.43 -12.59
N LEU A 12 5.85 10.12 -12.76
CA LEU A 12 4.66 9.91 -11.93
C LEU A 12 4.06 8.51 -12.15
N GLU A 13 4.03 8.05 -13.39
CA GLU A 13 3.53 6.72 -13.72
C GLU A 13 4.46 5.63 -13.16
N LEU A 14 5.78 5.85 -13.24
CA LEU A 14 6.74 4.93 -12.65
C LEU A 14 6.60 4.86 -11.12
N ALA A 15 6.46 6.00 -10.46
CA ALA A 15 6.25 6.07 -9.01
C ALA A 15 4.95 5.35 -8.61
N TRP A 16 3.85 5.58 -9.33
CA TRP A 16 2.57 4.93 -9.09
C TRP A 16 2.68 3.40 -9.22
N TRP A 17 3.30 2.89 -10.28
CA TRP A 17 3.48 1.45 -10.47
C TRP A 17 4.38 0.84 -9.41
N THR A 18 5.47 1.51 -9.03
CA THR A 18 6.40 1.03 -8.00
C THR A 18 5.68 0.88 -6.66
N LEU A 19 4.96 1.91 -6.24
CA LEU A 19 4.20 1.88 -5.00
C LEU A 19 3.05 0.85 -5.05
N LYS A 20 2.33 0.77 -6.17
CA LYS A 20 1.24 -0.19 -6.36
C LYS A 20 1.72 -1.63 -6.22
N ILE A 21 2.83 -1.98 -6.87
CA ILE A 21 3.40 -3.32 -6.77
C ILE A 21 3.91 -3.59 -5.36
N GLY A 22 4.69 -2.68 -4.77
CA GLY A 22 5.25 -2.85 -3.43
C GLY A 22 4.17 -3.02 -2.36
N LEU A 23 3.20 -2.10 -2.33
CA LEU A 23 2.11 -2.10 -1.35
C LEU A 23 1.02 -3.15 -1.63
N GLY A 24 0.99 -3.71 -2.81
CA GLY A 24 0.09 -4.82 -3.13
C GLY A 24 0.72 -6.18 -2.82
N VAL A 25 1.94 -6.42 -3.29
CA VAL A 25 2.63 -7.72 -3.12
C VAL A 25 3.09 -7.92 -1.68
N GLY A 26 3.58 -6.88 -1.01
CA GLY A 26 4.06 -6.97 0.38
C GLY A 26 3.04 -7.60 1.33
N PRO A 27 1.83 -7.04 1.48
CA PRO A 27 0.79 -7.61 2.33
C PRO A 27 0.37 -9.02 1.93
N ILE A 28 0.36 -9.36 0.63
CA ILE A 28 0.05 -10.72 0.18
C ILE A 28 1.10 -11.70 0.70
N VAL A 29 2.38 -11.37 0.55
CA VAL A 29 3.48 -12.25 0.98
C VAL A 29 3.46 -12.42 2.50
N THR A 30 3.35 -11.33 3.27
CA THR A 30 3.31 -11.39 4.74
C THR A 30 2.03 -12.08 5.24
N GLY A 31 0.91 -11.86 4.57
CA GLY A 31 -0.35 -12.52 4.88
C GLY A 31 -0.29 -14.03 4.66
N ILE A 32 0.31 -14.49 3.57
CA ILE A 32 0.55 -15.92 3.30
C ILE A 32 1.51 -16.50 4.34
N ASP A 33 2.59 -15.77 4.66
CA ASP A 33 3.59 -16.25 5.62
C ASP A 33 3.03 -16.49 7.02
N LYS A 34 1.95 -15.78 7.42
CA LYS A 34 1.26 -16.02 8.70
C LYS A 34 0.68 -17.43 8.87
N TYR A 35 0.60 -18.19 7.78
CA TYR A 35 0.22 -19.62 7.84
C TYR A 35 1.42 -20.54 8.01
N PHE A 36 2.62 -20.10 7.62
CA PHE A 36 3.83 -20.91 7.58
C PHE A 36 4.90 -20.50 8.59
N ASN A 37 4.88 -19.26 9.08
CA ASN A 37 5.88 -18.68 10.00
C ASN A 37 7.32 -18.89 9.52
N LYS A 38 7.58 -18.63 8.22
CA LYS A 38 8.93 -18.75 7.62
C LYS A 38 9.75 -17.49 7.81
N LEU A 39 9.11 -16.31 7.72
CA LEU A 39 9.79 -15.02 7.90
C LEU A 39 10.02 -14.75 9.39
N THR A 40 9.00 -15.02 10.22
CA THR A 40 9.06 -14.77 11.68
C THR A 40 7.92 -15.49 12.39
N ASP A 41 7.99 -15.59 13.72
CA ASP A 41 6.84 -15.96 14.55
C ASP A 41 5.92 -14.73 14.74
N TRP A 42 4.86 -14.67 13.94
CA TRP A 42 3.94 -13.54 13.94
C TRP A 42 3.19 -13.35 15.27
N SER A 43 3.07 -14.40 16.08
CA SER A 43 2.35 -14.35 17.36
C SER A 43 3.04 -13.43 18.38
N MET A 44 4.36 -13.26 18.27
CA MET A 44 5.14 -12.39 19.16
C MET A 44 4.81 -10.90 19.05
N TYR A 45 4.24 -10.47 17.91
CA TYR A 45 3.84 -9.07 17.66
C TYR A 45 2.44 -8.73 18.18
N LEU A 46 1.72 -9.73 18.71
CA LEU A 46 0.39 -9.49 19.26
C LEU A 46 0.48 -8.90 20.66
N SER A 47 -0.15 -7.74 20.84
CA SER A 47 -0.19 -7.04 22.12
C SER A 47 -0.90 -7.88 23.20
N PRO A 48 -0.40 -7.86 24.46
CA PRO A 48 -1.10 -8.43 25.60
C PRO A 48 -2.51 -7.83 25.80
N LEU A 49 -2.72 -6.60 25.35
CA LEU A 49 -4.04 -5.97 25.38
C LEU A 49 -4.99 -6.66 24.38
N ALA A 50 -4.52 -6.95 23.17
CA ALA A 50 -5.32 -7.65 22.17
C ALA A 50 -5.72 -9.05 22.63
N THR A 51 -4.81 -9.79 23.28
CA THR A 51 -5.11 -11.14 23.84
C THR A 51 -6.11 -11.12 24.99
N LYS A 52 -6.19 -10.02 25.74
CA LYS A 52 -7.20 -9.85 26.82
C LYS A 52 -8.60 -9.55 26.28
N ILE A 53 -8.68 -8.81 25.17
CA ILE A 53 -9.95 -8.37 24.57
C ILE A 53 -10.56 -9.47 23.70
N LEU A 54 -9.71 -10.24 23.00
CA LEU A 54 -10.14 -11.24 22.03
C LEU A 54 -10.06 -12.65 22.65
N PRO A 55 -11.19 -13.35 22.85
CA PRO A 55 -11.22 -14.70 23.43
C PRO A 55 -10.85 -15.77 22.40
N VAL A 56 -9.78 -15.53 21.59
CA VAL A 56 -9.29 -16.43 20.54
C VAL A 56 -7.79 -16.67 20.69
N SER A 57 -7.31 -17.79 20.17
CA SER A 57 -5.87 -18.09 20.20
C SER A 57 -5.09 -17.11 19.31
N ALA A 58 -3.85 -16.76 19.73
CA ALA A 58 -2.97 -15.89 18.96
C ALA A 58 -2.76 -16.39 17.52
N THR A 59 -2.61 -17.70 17.33
CA THR A 59 -2.45 -18.32 16.01
C THR A 59 -3.68 -18.11 15.13
N PHE A 60 -4.87 -18.30 15.68
CA PHE A 60 -6.11 -18.07 14.93
C PHE A 60 -6.26 -16.60 14.53
N PHE A 61 -5.99 -15.71 15.48
CA PHE A 61 -6.02 -14.27 15.21
C PHE A 61 -5.05 -13.88 14.10
N MET A 62 -3.77 -14.34 14.17
CA MET A 62 -2.78 -14.04 13.14
C MET A 62 -3.12 -14.61 11.76
N ARG A 63 -3.75 -15.77 11.68
CA ARG A 63 -4.26 -16.29 10.40
C ARG A 63 -5.38 -15.41 9.84
N THR A 64 -6.27 -14.91 10.68
CA THR A 64 -7.32 -13.97 10.26
C THR A 64 -6.71 -12.65 9.76
N VAL A 65 -5.70 -12.12 10.47
CA VAL A 65 -4.91 -10.98 10.02
C VAL A 65 -4.29 -11.24 8.65
N GLY A 66 -3.73 -12.43 8.43
CA GLY A 66 -3.17 -12.84 7.14
C GLY A 66 -4.19 -12.80 5.99
N VAL A 67 -5.44 -13.24 6.23
CA VAL A 67 -6.51 -13.11 5.22
C VAL A 67 -6.78 -11.64 4.89
N VAL A 68 -6.88 -10.78 5.90
CA VAL A 68 -7.13 -9.34 5.70
C VAL A 68 -6.00 -8.72 4.89
N GLU A 69 -4.75 -9.05 5.17
CA GLU A 69 -3.58 -8.56 4.42
C GLU A 69 -3.60 -9.01 2.96
N ILE A 70 -3.91 -10.28 2.70
CA ILE A 70 -4.02 -10.79 1.34
C ILE A 70 -5.11 -10.04 0.57
N LEU A 71 -6.29 -9.86 1.17
CA LEU A 71 -7.39 -9.15 0.53
C LEU A 71 -7.06 -7.68 0.28
N ALA A 72 -6.41 -7.01 1.23
CA ALA A 72 -5.95 -5.64 1.08
C ALA A 72 -4.93 -5.50 -0.05
N GLY A 73 -3.95 -6.40 -0.13
CA GLY A 73 -2.96 -6.43 -1.21
C GLY A 73 -3.59 -6.67 -2.59
N ILE A 74 -4.53 -7.60 -2.70
CA ILE A 74 -5.29 -7.84 -3.94
C ILE A 74 -6.08 -6.59 -4.34
N LEU A 75 -6.69 -5.91 -3.38
CA LEU A 75 -7.45 -4.69 -3.62
C LEU A 75 -6.56 -3.57 -4.18
N VAL A 76 -5.33 -3.40 -3.63
CA VAL A 76 -4.34 -2.45 -4.15
C VAL A 76 -3.94 -2.79 -5.58
N LEU A 77 -3.71 -4.07 -5.90
CA LEU A 77 -3.31 -4.52 -7.25
C LEU A 77 -4.45 -4.42 -8.26
N SER A 78 -5.69 -4.41 -7.81
CA SER A 78 -6.88 -4.32 -8.66
C SER A 78 -7.05 -2.94 -9.29
N ARG A 79 -8.20 -2.71 -9.94
CA ARG A 79 -8.61 -1.39 -10.45
C ARG A 79 -8.99 -0.40 -9.34
N TRP A 80 -9.16 -0.87 -8.11
CA TRP A 80 -9.56 -0.06 -6.96
C TRP A 80 -8.36 0.34 -6.09
N THR A 81 -7.23 0.60 -6.74
CA THR A 81 -5.96 0.94 -6.11
C THR A 81 -6.10 2.02 -5.05
N ARG A 82 -6.86 3.09 -5.35
CA ARG A 82 -7.08 4.21 -4.42
C ARG A 82 -7.73 3.76 -3.11
N ILE A 83 -8.80 2.97 -3.19
CA ILE A 83 -9.51 2.45 -2.00
C ILE A 83 -8.61 1.46 -1.25
N GLY A 84 -7.94 0.56 -1.98
CA GLY A 84 -7.00 -0.40 -1.42
C GLY A 84 -5.86 0.29 -0.67
N SER A 85 -5.32 1.39 -1.20
CA SER A 85 -4.25 2.14 -0.56
C SER A 85 -4.69 2.79 0.75
N TYR A 86 -5.89 3.37 0.82
CA TYR A 86 -6.43 3.88 2.09
C TYR A 86 -6.66 2.77 3.11
N LEU A 87 -7.12 1.60 2.66
CA LEU A 87 -7.30 0.43 3.53
C LEU A 87 -5.95 -0.04 4.09
N VAL A 88 -4.94 -0.17 3.24
CA VAL A 88 -3.57 -0.54 3.67
C VAL A 88 -3.01 0.50 4.63
N MET A 89 -3.18 1.80 4.36
CA MET A 89 -2.75 2.88 5.26
C MET A 89 -3.39 2.72 6.66
N ALA A 90 -4.71 2.60 6.72
CA ALA A 90 -5.42 2.46 7.99
C ALA A 90 -5.03 1.17 8.73
N TRP A 91 -4.82 0.08 8.01
CA TRP A 91 -4.38 -1.19 8.54
C TRP A 91 -2.98 -1.12 9.15
N LEU A 92 -2.01 -0.52 8.45
CA LEU A 92 -0.65 -0.33 8.95
C LEU A 92 -0.62 0.57 10.20
N LEU A 93 -1.42 1.63 10.24
CA LEU A 93 -1.55 2.46 11.43
C LEU A 93 -2.13 1.67 12.61
N ALA A 94 -3.11 0.80 12.38
CA ALA A 94 -3.65 -0.09 13.41
C ALA A 94 -2.59 -1.08 13.93
N ILE A 95 -1.76 -1.64 13.04
CA ILE A 95 -0.63 -2.51 13.42
C ILE A 95 0.40 -1.70 14.23
N ALA A 96 0.75 -0.49 13.81
CA ALA A 96 1.68 0.37 14.53
C ALA A 96 1.18 0.66 15.96
N VAL A 97 -0.10 0.99 16.13
CA VAL A 97 -0.72 1.17 17.45
C VAL A 97 -0.64 -0.12 18.29
N ASN A 98 -0.94 -1.28 17.70
CA ASN A 98 -0.81 -2.56 18.39
C ASN A 98 0.66 -2.79 18.84
N LEU A 99 1.64 -2.55 17.99
CA LEU A 99 3.07 -2.69 18.32
C LEU A 99 3.50 -1.75 19.46
N LEU A 100 3.05 -0.49 19.44
CA LEU A 100 3.32 0.47 20.52
C LEU A 100 2.76 -0.01 21.87
N THR A 101 1.61 -0.67 21.86
CA THR A 101 0.99 -1.21 23.11
C THR A 101 1.68 -2.47 23.64
N THR A 102 2.60 -3.08 22.88
CA THR A 102 3.45 -4.16 23.41
C THR A 102 4.53 -3.66 24.37
N GLY A 103 4.90 -2.36 24.31
CA GLY A 103 6.04 -1.78 25.02
C GLY A 103 7.41 -2.18 24.40
N MET A 104 7.37 -2.86 23.26
CA MET A 104 8.52 -3.34 22.46
C MET A 104 8.28 -2.97 21.00
N PHE A 105 9.19 -3.29 20.10
CA PHE A 105 9.01 -3.13 18.65
C PHE A 105 8.69 -1.71 18.16
N TYR A 106 9.24 -0.68 18.82
CA TYR A 106 9.05 0.72 18.42
C TYR A 106 9.60 1.02 17.03
N ASP A 107 10.70 0.37 16.66
CA ASP A 107 11.31 0.43 15.33
C ASP A 107 10.37 -0.10 14.24
N LEU A 108 9.69 -1.21 14.50
CA LEU A 108 8.70 -1.79 13.61
C LEU A 108 7.46 -0.89 13.48
N ALA A 109 6.98 -0.32 14.61
CA ALA A 109 5.87 0.62 14.60
C ALA A 109 6.19 1.86 13.75
N MET A 110 7.40 2.43 13.88
CA MET A 110 7.84 3.56 13.05
C MET A 110 7.89 3.19 11.57
N ARG A 111 8.44 2.03 11.23
CA ARG A 111 8.46 1.53 9.85
C ARG A 111 7.05 1.38 9.26
N ASP A 112 6.09 0.88 10.04
CA ASP A 112 4.71 0.71 9.57
C ASP A 112 4.04 2.07 9.32
N VAL A 113 4.34 3.10 10.13
CA VAL A 113 3.92 4.48 9.88
C VAL A 113 4.53 5.01 8.57
N GLU A 114 5.82 4.79 8.31
CA GLU A 114 6.48 5.21 7.06
C GLU A 114 5.84 4.53 5.84
N ILE A 115 5.56 3.23 5.92
CA ILE A 115 4.88 2.51 4.84
C ILE A 115 3.44 3.01 4.66
N ALA A 116 2.75 3.37 5.75
CA ALA A 116 1.41 3.97 5.69
C ALA A 116 1.42 5.33 4.95
N LEU A 117 2.46 6.16 5.13
CA LEU A 117 2.65 7.38 4.34
C LEU A 117 2.87 7.07 2.85
N GLY A 118 3.60 6.00 2.53
CA GLY A 118 3.73 5.51 1.16
C GLY A 118 2.38 5.07 0.55
N ALA A 119 1.53 4.40 1.34
CA ALA A 119 0.17 4.03 0.92
C ALA A 119 -0.72 5.26 0.70
N PHE A 120 -0.59 6.29 1.54
CA PHE A 120 -1.26 7.57 1.32
C PHE A 120 -0.79 8.22 0.01
N ALA A 121 0.52 8.27 -0.23
CA ALA A 121 1.06 8.81 -1.48
C ALA A 121 0.52 8.06 -2.71
N LEU A 122 0.44 6.72 -2.66
CA LEU A 122 -0.17 5.93 -3.74
C LEU A 122 -1.63 6.30 -3.96
N SER A 123 -2.40 6.55 -2.90
CA SER A 123 -3.81 6.96 -3.04
C SER A 123 -3.94 8.29 -3.78
N GLN A 124 -3.05 9.26 -3.52
CA GLN A 124 -3.03 10.56 -4.21
C GLN A 124 -2.56 10.43 -5.66
N LEU A 125 -1.50 9.64 -5.91
CA LEU A 125 -1.02 9.37 -7.27
C LEU A 125 -2.07 8.64 -8.11
N SER A 126 -2.95 7.85 -7.50
CA SER A 126 -4.03 7.17 -8.22
C SER A 126 -5.06 8.14 -8.79
N ILE A 127 -5.31 9.28 -8.13
CA ILE A 127 -6.18 10.34 -8.67
C ILE A 127 -5.59 10.90 -9.96
N LEU A 128 -4.29 11.26 -9.91
CA LEU A 128 -3.59 11.80 -11.08
C LEU A 128 -3.49 10.78 -12.22
N HIS A 129 -3.30 9.51 -11.89
CA HIS A 129 -3.25 8.43 -12.87
C HIS A 129 -4.60 8.25 -13.58
N GLU A 130 -5.70 8.26 -12.84
CA GLU A 130 -7.07 8.17 -13.38
C GLU A 130 -7.38 9.37 -14.30
N ASP A 131 -7.02 10.60 -13.89
CA ASP A 131 -7.23 11.81 -14.69
C ASP A 131 -6.43 11.76 -16.01
N ASN A 132 -5.18 11.29 -15.97
CA ASN A 132 -4.35 11.15 -17.17
C ASN A 132 -4.87 10.08 -18.13
N VAL A 133 -5.49 9.02 -17.62
CA VAL A 133 -6.09 7.96 -18.44
C VAL A 133 -7.40 8.44 -19.07
N LEU A 134 -8.22 9.20 -18.32
CA LEU A 134 -9.52 9.68 -18.77
C LEU A 134 -9.43 10.91 -19.67
N ARG A 135 -8.37 11.72 -19.57
CA ARG A 135 -8.17 12.96 -20.34
C ARG A 135 -6.81 12.99 -21.07
N PRO A 136 -6.56 12.07 -22.01
CA PRO A 136 -5.23 11.96 -22.64
C PRO A 136 -4.88 13.16 -23.55
N ASN A 137 -5.77 14.10 -23.83
CA ASN A 137 -5.63 15.16 -24.83
C ASN A 137 -6.10 16.55 -24.36
N VAL A 138 -5.99 16.89 -23.11
CA VAL A 138 -6.04 18.31 -22.74
C VAL A 138 -4.67 18.90 -23.02
N GLU A 139 -4.41 19.23 -24.31
CA GLU A 139 -3.29 20.07 -24.71
C GLU A 139 -3.29 21.35 -23.85
N ALA A 140 -2.09 21.69 -23.32
CA ALA A 140 -1.87 22.99 -22.76
C ALA A 140 -2.42 24.06 -23.74
N PRO A 141 -3.17 25.08 -23.27
CA PRO A 141 -3.66 26.12 -24.15
C PRO A 141 -2.48 26.68 -24.93
N SER A 142 -2.55 26.58 -26.26
CA SER A 142 -1.63 27.18 -27.16
C SER A 142 -1.60 28.68 -26.84
N THR A 143 -0.61 29.11 -26.09
CA THR A 143 -0.34 30.53 -25.84
C THR A 143 -0.18 31.21 -27.18
N LEU A 144 -1.21 31.96 -27.56
CA LEU A 144 -1.21 33.16 -28.39
C LEU A 144 0.13 33.42 -29.13
N VAL A 145 0.19 32.94 -30.35
CA VAL A 145 1.05 33.57 -31.35
C VAL A 145 0.27 34.82 -31.77
N THR A 146 0.64 35.97 -31.20
CA THR A 146 0.27 37.29 -31.75
C THR A 146 1.08 37.49 -33.03
N PRO A 147 0.45 37.60 -34.20
CA PRO A 147 1.16 38.04 -35.39
C PRO A 147 1.42 39.55 -35.27
N ARG A 148 2.67 39.95 -35.49
CA ARG A 148 3.05 41.33 -35.88
C ARG A 148 3.04 41.45 -37.38
#